data_fe4745d5a1b4e8a8417a841ef60527af
#
_entry.id   fe4745d5a1b4e8a8417a841ef60527af
#
_cell.length_a   1.000
_cell.length_b   1.000
_cell.length_c   1.000
_cell.angle_alpha   90.00
_cell.angle_beta   90.00
_cell.angle_gamma   90.00
#
_symmetry.space_group_name_H-M   'P 1'
#
loop_
_entity.id
_entity.type
_entity.pdbx_description
1 polymer ?
#
loop_
_entity_poly.entity_id
_entity_poly.type
_entity_poly.pdbx_seq_one_letter_code
_entity_poly.pdbx_strand_id
1 'polypeptide(L)'
;MVGLFFLVWGSLIAGIVLSFGWWLIWGRRTRLPGGSVGAISLVTGLLLVAGEVAMRLIGTAIFLPFAISSEFWNWYGDHRFAVPLLLGILGMVLLALPIRARTGRGAADLKPRTPVSFSRGRWFIGPAVALAFVLVVTVVAGVASQPDSTTGEYTMYFVDLGGERSMGTSIYGWFYSVPCLILTAAMIVVAMLDLFLIARPALNRNVERDESIRMIRTRNVLAVGTGSLLMHLGVVFSSLAGTASVRSSFATSEGNVAFWTTFAALEPALAVASSVVAAVGIAFWASVALSAIPSRRLTSLTVKS
;
A
#
# COMPACT_ATOMS: atom_id res chain seq x y z
N MET A 1 -8.65 -21.23 16.76
CA MET A 1 -8.87 -21.03 15.32
C MET A 1 -9.46 -19.66 14.98
N VAL A 2 -10.51 -19.20 15.64
CA VAL A 2 -11.14 -17.88 15.35
C VAL A 2 -10.16 -16.71 15.50
N GLY A 3 -9.32 -16.69 16.54
CA GLY A 3 -8.33 -15.61 16.73
C GLY A 3 -7.29 -15.53 15.62
N LEU A 4 -6.78 -16.66 15.13
CA LEU A 4 -5.85 -16.71 14.01
C LEU A 4 -6.48 -16.21 12.70
N PHE A 5 -7.75 -16.54 12.49
CA PHE A 5 -8.50 -16.01 11.34
C PHE A 5 -8.55 -14.49 11.35
N PHE A 6 -8.92 -13.87 12.48
CA PHE A 6 -8.96 -12.41 12.58
C PHE A 6 -7.58 -11.76 12.51
N LEU A 7 -6.54 -12.43 13.00
CA LEU A 7 -5.16 -11.94 12.88
C LEU A 7 -4.75 -11.82 11.41
N VAL A 8 -5.07 -12.83 10.59
CA VAL A 8 -4.67 -12.87 9.17
C VAL A 8 -5.60 -12.05 8.30
N TRP A 9 -6.91 -12.18 8.49
CA TRP A 9 -7.92 -11.63 7.56
C TRP A 9 -8.59 -10.36 8.07
N GLY A 10 -8.43 -10.02 9.35
CA GLY A 10 -9.14 -8.92 10.00
C GLY A 10 -8.92 -7.57 9.31
N SER A 11 -7.68 -7.22 8.99
CA SER A 11 -7.37 -5.96 8.30
C SER A 11 -7.90 -5.94 6.85
N LEU A 12 -7.93 -7.10 6.16
CA LEU A 12 -8.51 -7.20 4.82
C LEU A 12 -10.02 -6.94 4.86
N ILE A 13 -10.72 -7.64 5.76
CA ILE A 13 -12.18 -7.50 5.93
C ILE A 13 -12.50 -6.06 6.34
N ALA A 14 -11.79 -5.52 7.33
CA ALA A 14 -11.99 -4.14 7.79
C ALA A 14 -11.76 -3.13 6.66
N GLY A 15 -10.72 -3.29 5.84
CA GLY A 15 -10.44 -2.42 4.71
C GLY A 15 -11.53 -2.44 3.64
N ILE A 16 -12.04 -3.63 3.30
CA ILE A 16 -13.15 -3.78 2.35
C ILE A 16 -14.42 -3.11 2.91
N VAL A 17 -14.75 -3.36 4.19
CA VAL A 17 -15.93 -2.78 4.85
C VAL A 17 -15.82 -1.26 4.92
N LEU A 18 -14.65 -0.71 5.28
CA LEU A 18 -14.39 0.74 5.28
C LEU A 18 -14.58 1.35 3.90
N SER A 19 -14.03 0.72 2.86
CA SER A 19 -14.18 1.19 1.49
C SER A 19 -15.63 1.18 1.02
N PHE A 20 -16.35 0.10 1.32
CA PHE A 20 -17.76 -0.02 0.96
C PHE A 20 -18.64 0.99 1.73
N GLY A 21 -18.39 1.18 3.03
CA GLY A 21 -19.07 2.19 3.84
C GLY A 21 -18.83 3.61 3.32
N TRP A 22 -17.57 3.94 3.00
CA TRP A 22 -17.23 5.22 2.37
C TRP A 22 -17.95 5.41 1.04
N TRP A 23 -17.99 4.37 0.19
CA TRP A 23 -18.68 4.41 -1.09
C TRP A 23 -20.18 4.60 -0.94
N LEU A 24 -20.81 3.98 0.04
CA LEU A 24 -22.24 4.15 0.33
C LEU A 24 -22.59 5.60 0.72
N ILE A 25 -21.72 6.26 1.49
CA ILE A 25 -21.98 7.61 2.04
C ILE A 25 -21.67 8.68 1.01
N TRP A 26 -20.50 8.59 0.35
CA TRP A 26 -19.99 9.64 -0.54
C TRP A 26 -19.81 9.22 -1.99
N GLY A 27 -19.49 7.96 -2.27
CA GLY A 27 -19.18 7.47 -3.61
C GLY A 27 -20.38 7.53 -4.56
N ARG A 28 -21.57 7.31 -4.07
CA ARG A 28 -22.83 7.40 -4.85
C ARG A 28 -23.13 8.80 -5.40
N ARG A 29 -22.47 9.84 -4.87
CA ARG A 29 -22.69 11.24 -5.27
C ARG A 29 -21.80 11.66 -6.43
N THR A 30 -20.76 10.90 -6.77
CA THR A 30 -19.85 11.21 -7.87
C THR A 30 -20.39 10.64 -9.18
N ARG A 31 -20.52 11.48 -10.20
CA ARG A 31 -20.86 11.05 -11.58
C ARG A 31 -19.67 10.30 -12.15
N LEU A 32 -19.87 9.07 -12.53
CA LEU A 32 -18.79 8.22 -13.02
C LEU A 32 -18.80 8.11 -14.53
N PRO A 33 -17.61 8.11 -15.16
CA PRO A 33 -17.49 7.78 -16.55
C PRO A 33 -17.66 6.27 -16.73
N GLY A 34 -18.70 5.86 -17.44
CA GLY A 34 -18.76 4.53 -17.99
C GLY A 34 -17.66 4.31 -19.05
N GLY A 35 -17.42 3.07 -19.45
CA GLY A 35 -16.48 2.71 -20.53
C GLY A 35 -15.08 2.33 -20.01
N SER A 36 -14.06 2.56 -20.83
CA SER A 36 -12.68 2.06 -20.58
C SER A 36 -12.08 2.52 -19.24
N VAL A 37 -12.37 3.74 -18.79
CA VAL A 37 -11.86 4.26 -17.51
C VAL A 37 -12.38 3.45 -16.32
N GLY A 38 -13.68 3.16 -16.32
CA GLY A 38 -14.30 2.32 -15.31
C GLY A 38 -13.72 0.91 -15.33
N ALA A 39 -13.59 0.31 -16.52
CA ALA A 39 -13.02 -1.04 -16.66
C ALA A 39 -11.57 -1.12 -16.14
N ILE A 40 -10.72 -0.16 -16.51
CA ILE A 40 -9.32 -0.11 -16.03
C ILE A 40 -9.28 0.08 -14.52
N SER A 41 -10.08 0.98 -13.95
CA SER A 41 -10.14 1.19 -12.50
C SER A 41 -10.61 -0.06 -11.76
N LEU A 42 -11.60 -0.78 -12.30
CA LEU A 42 -12.08 -2.04 -11.73
C LEU A 42 -10.99 -3.10 -11.73
N VAL A 43 -10.37 -3.34 -12.88
CA VAL A 43 -9.29 -4.33 -13.04
C VAL A 43 -8.12 -3.99 -12.12
N THR A 44 -7.69 -2.72 -12.07
CA THR A 44 -6.61 -2.28 -11.19
C THR A 44 -6.93 -2.54 -9.73
N GLY A 45 -8.10 -2.08 -9.25
CA GLY A 45 -8.45 -2.27 -7.85
C GLY A 45 -8.63 -3.74 -7.46
N LEU A 46 -9.21 -4.56 -8.34
CA LEU A 46 -9.33 -6.00 -8.11
C LEU A 46 -7.97 -6.69 -8.10
N LEU A 47 -7.06 -6.33 -9.00
CA LEU A 47 -5.71 -6.89 -9.05
C LEU A 47 -4.93 -6.58 -7.78
N LEU A 48 -5.01 -5.34 -7.27
CA LEU A 48 -4.33 -4.94 -6.04
C LEU A 48 -4.86 -5.73 -4.83
N VAL A 49 -6.19 -5.83 -4.69
CA VAL A 49 -6.81 -6.60 -3.60
C VAL A 49 -6.53 -8.09 -3.74
N ALA A 50 -6.58 -8.65 -4.96
CA ALA A 50 -6.25 -10.06 -5.22
C ALA A 50 -4.77 -10.36 -4.94
N GLY A 51 -3.86 -9.44 -5.27
CA GLY A 51 -2.44 -9.54 -4.92
C GLY A 51 -2.23 -9.63 -3.41
N GLU A 52 -2.92 -8.80 -2.63
CA GLU A 52 -2.86 -8.87 -1.17
C GLU A 52 -3.44 -10.18 -0.63
N VAL A 53 -4.56 -10.65 -1.18
CA VAL A 53 -5.13 -11.96 -0.82
C VAL A 53 -4.12 -13.08 -1.10
N ALA A 54 -3.48 -13.06 -2.28
CA ALA A 54 -2.47 -14.05 -2.64
C ALA A 54 -1.29 -14.04 -1.66
N MET A 55 -0.80 -12.84 -1.27
CA MET A 55 0.29 -12.72 -0.29
C MET A 55 -0.07 -13.29 1.08
N ARG A 56 -1.31 -13.08 1.53
CA ARG A 56 -1.81 -13.68 2.79
C ARG A 56 -1.95 -15.18 2.71
N LEU A 57 -2.46 -15.70 1.59
CA LEU A 57 -2.53 -17.15 1.37
C LEU A 57 -1.14 -17.79 1.37
N ILE A 58 -0.16 -17.17 0.72
CA ILE A 58 1.24 -17.61 0.75
C ILE A 58 1.77 -17.56 2.20
N GLY A 59 1.58 -16.45 2.90
CA GLY A 59 2.04 -16.30 4.29
C GLY A 59 1.37 -17.28 5.28
N THR A 60 0.24 -17.87 4.91
CA THR A 60 -0.46 -18.91 5.67
C THR A 60 -0.32 -20.30 5.03
N ALA A 61 0.83 -20.58 4.44
CA ALA A 61 1.11 -21.80 3.65
C ALA A 61 0.79 -23.13 4.36
N ILE A 62 0.66 -23.14 5.69
CA ILE A 62 0.18 -24.29 6.47
C ILE A 62 -1.16 -24.84 5.93
N PHE A 63 -1.95 -24.00 5.25
CA PHE A 63 -3.24 -24.39 4.67
C PHE A 63 -3.16 -24.74 3.17
N LEU A 64 -1.98 -24.66 2.55
CA LEU A 64 -1.82 -25.01 1.14
C LEU A 64 -1.62 -26.51 1.00
N PRO A 65 -2.28 -27.16 0.03
CA PRO A 65 -2.21 -28.61 -0.16
C PRO A 65 -0.89 -29.09 -0.80
N PHE A 66 0.07 -28.20 -1.03
CA PHE A 66 1.36 -28.50 -1.65
C PHE A 66 2.51 -27.86 -0.87
N ALA A 67 3.66 -28.54 -0.84
CA ALA A 67 4.87 -28.03 -0.22
C ALA A 67 5.49 -26.95 -1.12
N ILE A 68 5.74 -25.79 -0.53
CA ILE A 68 6.49 -24.71 -1.19
C ILE A 68 7.98 -24.88 -0.87
N SER A 69 8.85 -24.70 -1.87
CA SER A 69 10.30 -24.89 -1.71
C SER A 69 10.90 -23.89 -0.71
N SER A 70 12.00 -24.30 -0.05
CA SER A 70 12.76 -23.43 0.84
C SER A 70 13.32 -22.20 0.13
N GLU A 71 13.71 -22.34 -1.14
CA GLU A 71 14.19 -21.24 -1.99
C GLU A 71 13.14 -20.15 -2.15
N PHE A 72 11.87 -20.53 -2.37
CA PHE A 72 10.77 -19.59 -2.44
C PHE A 72 10.57 -18.85 -1.11
N TRP A 73 10.68 -19.55 0.04
CA TRP A 73 10.52 -18.90 1.35
C TRP A 73 11.65 -17.92 1.64
N ASN A 74 12.88 -18.23 1.24
CA ASN A 74 14.00 -17.31 1.36
C ASN A 74 13.75 -16.08 0.49
N TRP A 75 13.42 -16.29 -0.79
CA TRP A 75 13.08 -15.19 -1.70
C TRP A 75 11.92 -14.33 -1.18
N TYR A 76 10.86 -14.95 -0.68
CA TYR A 76 9.72 -14.23 -0.10
C TYR A 76 10.11 -13.43 1.14
N GLY A 77 10.92 -14.01 2.04
CA GLY A 77 11.45 -13.35 3.21
C GLY A 77 12.18 -12.05 2.87
N ASP A 78 13.03 -12.11 1.82
CA ASP A 78 13.84 -10.98 1.38
C ASP A 78 13.03 -9.90 0.68
N HIS A 79 11.97 -10.26 -0.03
CA HIS A 79 11.23 -9.32 -0.89
C HIS A 79 9.85 -8.90 -0.35
N ARG A 80 9.36 -9.48 0.74
CA ARG A 80 8.01 -9.23 1.28
C ARG A 80 7.69 -7.76 1.50
N PHE A 81 8.68 -6.95 1.86
CA PHE A 81 8.52 -5.52 2.08
C PHE A 81 8.35 -4.74 0.77
N ALA A 82 8.91 -5.23 -0.33
CA ALA A 82 8.84 -4.60 -1.64
C ALA A 82 7.50 -4.85 -2.36
N VAL A 83 6.83 -5.97 -2.07
CA VAL A 83 5.62 -6.39 -2.79
C VAL A 83 4.51 -5.34 -2.82
N PRO A 84 4.12 -4.67 -1.71
CA PRO A 84 3.09 -3.65 -1.76
C PRO A 84 3.45 -2.47 -2.67
N LEU A 85 4.73 -2.08 -2.72
CA LEU A 85 5.22 -1.00 -3.58
C LEU A 85 5.21 -1.41 -5.05
N LEU A 86 5.63 -2.64 -5.36
CA LEU A 86 5.58 -3.20 -6.72
C LEU A 86 4.14 -3.31 -7.24
N LEU A 87 3.22 -3.79 -6.41
CA LEU A 87 1.80 -3.81 -6.74
C LEU A 87 1.27 -2.39 -7.01
N GLY A 88 1.69 -1.41 -6.21
CA GLY A 88 1.34 -0.01 -6.40
C GLY A 88 1.83 0.55 -7.73
N ILE A 89 3.09 0.32 -8.06
CA ILE A 89 3.68 0.73 -9.35
C ILE A 89 2.91 0.07 -10.51
N LEU A 90 2.65 -1.24 -10.43
CA LEU A 90 1.86 -1.95 -11.43
C LEU A 90 0.45 -1.37 -11.58
N GLY A 91 -0.21 -1.09 -10.46
CA GLY A 91 -1.54 -0.47 -10.44
C GLY A 91 -1.56 0.91 -11.10
N MET A 92 -0.55 1.75 -10.84
CA MET A 92 -0.40 3.05 -11.49
C MET A 92 -0.14 2.90 -12.98
N VAL A 93 0.77 2.03 -13.40
CA VAL A 93 1.03 1.76 -14.82
C VAL A 93 -0.24 1.31 -15.55
N LEU A 94 -1.09 0.50 -14.91
CA LEU A 94 -2.40 0.14 -15.49
C LEU A 94 -3.32 1.35 -15.62
N LEU A 95 -3.34 2.27 -14.63
CA LEU A 95 -4.13 3.50 -14.68
C LEU A 95 -3.60 4.51 -15.71
N ALA A 96 -2.32 4.43 -16.08
CA ALA A 96 -1.71 5.23 -17.15
C ALA A 96 -2.17 4.83 -18.54
N LEU A 97 -2.66 3.59 -18.73
CA LEU A 97 -3.02 3.07 -20.05
C LEU A 97 -3.86 4.07 -20.84
N PRO A 98 -3.49 4.34 -22.12
CA PRO A 98 -4.12 5.36 -22.91
C PRO A 98 -5.56 4.98 -23.24
N ILE A 99 -6.48 5.85 -22.80
CA ILE A 99 -7.86 5.77 -23.22
C ILE A 99 -7.91 6.39 -24.62
N ARG A 100 -8.28 5.60 -25.60
CA ARG A 100 -8.42 6.08 -26.98
C ARG A 100 -9.33 7.30 -27.02
N ALA A 101 -8.76 8.46 -27.34
CA ALA A 101 -9.52 9.66 -27.63
C ALA A 101 -10.33 9.38 -28.90
N ARG A 102 -11.65 9.56 -28.84
CA ARG A 102 -12.43 9.67 -30.08
C ARG A 102 -11.96 10.96 -30.76
N THR A 103 -11.35 10.83 -31.92
CA THR A 103 -10.93 11.95 -32.77
C THR A 103 -12.14 12.82 -33.09
N GLY A 104 -12.25 13.96 -32.47
CA GLY A 104 -13.23 15.00 -32.72
C GLY A 104 -12.52 16.34 -32.75
N ARG A 105 -12.68 17.09 -33.83
CA ARG A 105 -12.26 18.51 -33.94
C ARG A 105 -13.07 19.32 -32.91
N GLY A 106 -12.54 19.46 -31.71
CA GLY A 106 -13.06 20.33 -30.65
C GLY A 106 -12.17 21.55 -30.52
N ALA A 107 -12.75 22.69 -30.13
CA ALA A 107 -11.98 23.90 -29.82
C ALA A 107 -10.94 23.58 -28.75
N ALA A 108 -9.69 23.94 -29.01
CA ALA A 108 -8.60 23.78 -28.04
C ALA A 108 -8.89 24.74 -26.87
N ASP A 109 -9.08 24.17 -25.68
CA ASP A 109 -9.18 24.98 -24.46
C ASP A 109 -7.77 25.51 -24.14
N LEU A 110 -7.61 26.84 -24.31
CA LEU A 110 -6.33 27.57 -24.15
C LEU A 110 -5.89 27.73 -22.69
N LYS A 111 -6.64 27.21 -21.72
CA LYS A 111 -6.22 27.29 -20.31
C LYS A 111 -4.97 26.46 -20.06
N PRO A 112 -3.89 27.04 -19.50
CA PRO A 112 -2.70 26.26 -19.12
C PRO A 112 -3.09 25.20 -18.08
N ARG A 113 -2.80 23.95 -18.41
CA ARG A 113 -3.12 22.78 -17.55
C ARG A 113 -1.85 22.26 -16.91
N THR A 114 -1.81 22.29 -15.58
CA THR A 114 -0.74 21.68 -14.78
C THR A 114 -1.15 20.28 -14.33
N PRO A 115 -0.20 19.41 -13.96
CA PRO A 115 -0.48 18.08 -13.40
C PRO A 115 -1.44 18.09 -12.19
N VAL A 116 -1.46 19.20 -11.44
CA VAL A 116 -2.31 19.37 -10.26
C VAL A 116 -3.67 20.03 -10.54
N SER A 117 -3.94 20.48 -11.79
CA SER A 117 -5.19 21.21 -12.13
C SER A 117 -6.46 20.40 -11.87
N PHE A 118 -6.39 19.08 -11.88
CA PHE A 118 -7.53 18.17 -11.66
C PHE A 118 -7.54 17.55 -10.28
N SER A 119 -6.73 18.07 -9.33
CA SER A 119 -6.67 17.61 -7.96
C SER A 119 -7.15 18.68 -6.98
N ARG A 120 -7.62 18.22 -5.82
CA ARG A 120 -7.82 19.11 -4.68
C ARG A 120 -6.59 19.00 -3.79
N GLY A 121 -5.99 20.10 -3.33
CA GLY A 121 -4.75 20.09 -2.54
C GLY A 121 -4.79 19.12 -1.36
N ARG A 122 -5.93 18.96 -0.70
CA ARG A 122 -6.13 17.99 0.39
C ARG A 122 -5.89 16.52 0.00
N TRP A 123 -5.93 16.17 -1.29
CA TRP A 123 -5.69 14.79 -1.72
C TRP A 123 -4.22 14.39 -1.66
N PHE A 124 -3.31 15.37 -1.62
CA PHE A 124 -1.88 15.14 -1.45
C PHE A 124 -1.46 14.96 0.01
N ILE A 125 -2.31 15.33 0.98
CA ILE A 125 -1.99 15.21 2.42
C ILE A 125 -1.77 13.75 2.79
N GLY A 126 -2.68 12.85 2.39
CA GLY A 126 -2.56 11.42 2.70
C GLY A 126 -1.25 10.78 2.20
N PRO A 127 -0.94 10.88 0.87
CA PRO A 127 0.33 10.41 0.36
C PRO A 127 1.55 11.03 1.03
N ALA A 128 1.54 12.35 1.30
CA ALA A 128 2.65 13.05 1.94
C ALA A 128 2.89 12.56 3.38
N VAL A 129 1.83 12.41 4.16
CA VAL A 129 1.91 11.88 5.53
C VAL A 129 2.40 10.44 5.52
N ALA A 130 1.83 9.57 4.66
CA ALA A 130 2.27 8.19 4.54
C ALA A 130 3.75 8.10 4.14
N LEU A 131 4.19 8.92 3.17
CA LEU A 131 5.59 8.99 2.75
C LEU A 131 6.51 9.43 3.90
N ALA A 132 6.12 10.46 4.65
CA ALA A 132 6.89 10.92 5.80
C ALA A 132 7.07 9.81 6.84
N PHE A 133 6.01 9.05 7.14
CA PHE A 133 6.10 7.89 8.04
C PHE A 133 7.01 6.79 7.48
N VAL A 134 6.91 6.47 6.19
CA VAL A 134 7.82 5.50 5.54
C VAL A 134 9.28 5.92 5.73
N LEU A 135 9.60 7.19 5.44
CA LEU A 135 10.97 7.69 5.56
C LEU A 135 11.47 7.64 7.01
N VAL A 136 10.68 8.11 7.97
CA VAL A 136 11.06 8.11 9.38
C VAL A 136 11.31 6.68 9.88
N VAL A 137 10.36 5.76 9.65
CA VAL A 137 10.48 4.38 10.11
C VAL A 137 11.65 3.66 9.45
N THR A 138 11.86 3.90 8.15
CA THR A 138 12.98 3.35 7.40
C THR A 138 14.33 3.80 7.97
N VAL A 139 14.49 5.09 8.24
CA VAL A 139 15.73 5.63 8.82
C VAL A 139 15.96 5.10 10.23
N VAL A 140 14.94 5.12 11.08
CA VAL A 140 15.06 4.64 12.47
C VAL A 140 15.40 3.16 12.52
N ALA A 141 14.70 2.32 11.77
CA ALA A 141 14.95 0.89 11.74
C ALA A 141 16.30 0.55 11.06
N GLY A 142 16.66 1.30 10.01
CA GLY A 142 17.95 1.15 9.34
C GLY A 142 19.13 1.48 10.25
N VAL A 143 19.07 2.60 10.97
CA VAL A 143 20.12 2.99 11.94
C VAL A 143 20.25 2.00 13.10
N ALA A 144 19.11 1.41 13.52
CA ALA A 144 19.11 0.39 14.57
C ALA A 144 19.62 -0.97 14.10
N SER A 145 19.72 -1.22 12.78
CA SER A 145 20.15 -2.49 12.24
C SER A 145 21.66 -2.68 12.30
N GLN A 146 22.06 -3.92 12.50
CA GLN A 146 23.47 -4.35 12.57
C GLN A 146 23.71 -5.47 11.52
N PRO A 147 24.94 -5.67 11.06
CA PRO A 147 25.26 -6.71 10.11
C PRO A 147 25.08 -8.09 10.72
N ASP A 148 24.49 -9.00 9.96
CA ASP A 148 24.49 -10.43 10.27
C ASP A 148 25.92 -10.98 10.21
N SER A 149 26.31 -11.77 11.19
CA SER A 149 27.67 -12.33 11.28
C SER A 149 27.99 -13.32 10.15
N THR A 150 26.98 -13.88 9.49
CA THR A 150 27.12 -14.88 8.42
C THR A 150 27.10 -14.25 7.03
N THR A 151 26.17 -13.32 6.78
CA THR A 151 25.96 -12.72 5.46
C THR A 151 26.58 -11.33 5.33
N GLY A 152 26.85 -10.64 6.45
CA GLY A 152 27.30 -9.25 6.47
C GLY A 152 26.20 -8.23 6.15
N GLU A 153 24.97 -8.68 5.96
CA GLU A 153 23.82 -7.84 5.61
C GLU A 153 23.21 -7.19 6.85
N TYR A 154 22.79 -5.94 6.72
CA TYR A 154 22.16 -5.17 7.81
C TYR A 154 20.71 -5.60 8.02
N THR A 155 20.52 -6.80 8.60
CA THR A 155 19.23 -7.46 8.84
C THR A 155 18.97 -7.74 10.31
N MET A 156 19.99 -7.57 11.18
CA MET A 156 19.94 -8.00 12.58
C MET A 156 19.79 -6.82 13.54
N TYR A 157 19.19 -7.11 14.67
CA TYR A 157 19.13 -6.25 15.83
C TYR A 157 19.66 -7.02 17.04
N PHE A 158 20.74 -6.55 17.64
CA PHE A 158 21.35 -7.19 18.79
C PHE A 158 21.12 -6.37 20.07
N VAL A 159 20.83 -7.08 21.14
CA VAL A 159 20.79 -6.54 22.51
C VAL A 159 21.96 -7.14 23.27
N ASP A 160 22.83 -6.28 23.76
CA ASP A 160 23.94 -6.70 24.64
C ASP A 160 23.39 -7.10 26.00
N LEU A 161 23.76 -8.27 26.46
CA LEU A 161 23.32 -8.86 27.75
C LEU A 161 24.45 -8.82 28.80
N GLY A 162 25.60 -8.26 28.42
CA GLY A 162 26.80 -8.24 29.23
C GLY A 162 27.63 -9.53 29.16
N GLY A 163 28.95 -9.45 29.41
CA GLY A 163 29.86 -10.56 29.49
C GLY A 163 29.94 -11.43 28.23
N GLU A 164 30.13 -10.83 27.05
CA GLU A 164 30.24 -11.51 25.75
C GLU A 164 28.94 -12.18 25.25
N ARG A 165 27.81 -11.93 25.89
CA ARG A 165 26.51 -12.50 25.49
C ARG A 165 25.66 -11.43 24.82
N SER A 166 25.08 -11.77 23.68
CA SER A 166 24.11 -10.94 22.98
C SER A 166 22.90 -11.75 22.53
N MET A 167 21.77 -11.11 22.45
CA MET A 167 20.54 -11.66 21.86
C MET A 167 20.31 -10.98 20.52
N GLY A 168 20.25 -11.74 19.43
CA GLY A 168 20.00 -11.25 18.09
C GLY A 168 18.61 -11.62 17.59
N THR A 169 17.99 -10.73 16.84
CA THR A 169 16.75 -10.98 16.11
C THR A 169 16.75 -10.19 14.81
N SER A 170 15.94 -10.60 13.84
CA SER A 170 15.82 -9.86 12.57
C SER A 170 15.06 -8.55 12.75
N ILE A 171 15.46 -7.52 12.01
CA ILE A 171 14.79 -6.22 11.95
C ILE A 171 14.67 -5.76 10.49
N TYR A 172 13.73 -4.83 10.21
CA TYR A 172 13.65 -4.11 8.94
C TYR A 172 14.85 -3.15 8.79
N GLY A 173 16.02 -3.73 8.50
CA GLY A 173 17.29 -3.01 8.37
C GLY A 173 17.57 -2.48 6.97
N TRP A 174 18.79 -1.94 6.76
CA TRP A 174 19.19 -1.34 5.48
C TRP A 174 19.11 -2.30 4.30
N PHE A 175 19.33 -3.59 4.51
CA PHE A 175 19.19 -4.62 3.47
C PHE A 175 17.81 -4.57 2.80
N TYR A 176 16.74 -4.48 3.59
CA TYR A 176 15.36 -4.43 3.09
C TYR A 176 14.94 -3.02 2.69
N SER A 177 15.39 -2.02 3.44
CA SER A 177 14.87 -0.66 3.32
C SER A 177 15.42 0.09 2.10
N VAL A 178 16.68 -0.14 1.70
CA VAL A 178 17.27 0.54 0.53
C VAL A 178 16.52 0.19 -0.76
N PRO A 179 16.26 -1.09 -1.11
CA PRO A 179 15.41 -1.43 -2.24
C PRO A 179 14.00 -0.82 -2.17
N CYS A 180 13.39 -0.78 -0.97
CA CYS A 180 12.07 -0.20 -0.78
C CYS A 180 12.07 1.33 -0.98
N LEU A 181 13.13 2.04 -0.60
CA LEU A 181 13.29 3.47 -0.90
C LEU A 181 13.40 3.73 -2.39
N ILE A 182 14.16 2.90 -3.12
CA ILE A 182 14.27 2.98 -4.59
C ILE A 182 12.89 2.77 -5.24
N LEU A 183 12.15 1.76 -4.80
CA LEU A 183 10.80 1.51 -5.29
C LEU A 183 9.83 2.64 -4.94
N THR A 184 9.96 3.24 -3.75
CA THR A 184 9.17 4.41 -3.35
C THR A 184 9.47 5.61 -4.26
N ALA A 185 10.74 5.86 -4.57
CA ALA A 185 11.12 6.90 -5.51
C ALA A 185 10.56 6.62 -6.92
N ALA A 186 10.68 5.37 -7.40
CA ALA A 186 10.10 4.95 -8.68
C ALA A 186 8.57 5.15 -8.70
N MET A 187 7.88 4.80 -7.62
CA MET A 187 6.43 5.00 -7.48
C MET A 187 6.05 6.48 -7.56
N ILE A 188 6.82 7.38 -6.94
CA ILE A 188 6.62 8.83 -7.05
C ILE A 188 6.78 9.30 -8.50
N VAL A 189 7.83 8.83 -9.20
CA VAL A 189 8.05 9.16 -10.61
C VAL A 189 6.88 8.69 -11.47
N VAL A 190 6.42 7.45 -11.29
CA VAL A 190 5.25 6.92 -12.02
C VAL A 190 4.00 7.74 -11.72
N ALA A 191 3.73 8.08 -10.46
CA ALA A 191 2.61 8.93 -10.09
C ALA A 191 2.67 10.31 -10.79
N MET A 192 3.85 10.94 -10.82
CA MET A 192 4.04 12.22 -11.51
C MET A 192 3.80 12.10 -13.02
N LEU A 193 4.29 11.02 -13.65
CA LEU A 193 4.04 10.73 -15.05
C LEU A 193 2.54 10.54 -15.33
N ASP A 194 1.83 9.80 -14.48
CA ASP A 194 0.39 9.62 -14.60
C ASP A 194 -0.36 10.95 -14.52
N LEU A 195 -0.04 11.79 -13.53
CA LEU A 195 -0.64 13.11 -13.38
C LEU A 195 -0.38 13.99 -14.60
N PHE A 196 0.83 13.92 -15.16
CA PHE A 196 1.20 14.62 -16.38
C PHE A 196 0.41 14.12 -17.60
N LEU A 197 0.26 12.81 -17.75
CA LEU A 197 -0.53 12.19 -18.82
C LEU A 197 -2.03 12.56 -18.71
N ILE A 198 -2.56 12.64 -17.49
CA ILE A 198 -3.93 13.05 -17.21
C ILE A 198 -4.14 14.53 -17.57
N ALA A 199 -3.14 15.38 -17.41
CA ALA A 199 -3.21 16.81 -17.72
C ALA A 199 -3.21 17.10 -19.23
N ARG A 200 -2.80 16.17 -20.12
CA ARG A 200 -2.73 16.35 -21.58
C ARG A 200 -4.10 16.67 -22.21
N PRO A 201 -4.16 17.10 -23.52
CA PRO A 201 -5.37 17.68 -24.14
C PRO A 201 -6.63 16.82 -24.06
N ALA A 202 -7.78 17.49 -24.25
CA ALA A 202 -9.11 16.97 -24.00
C ALA A 202 -9.44 15.66 -24.72
N LEU A 203 -9.98 14.69 -23.95
CA LEU A 203 -10.42 13.38 -24.44
C LEU A 203 -11.89 13.40 -24.93
N ASN A 204 -12.65 14.48 -24.70
CA ASN A 204 -14.07 14.50 -24.97
C ASN A 204 -14.55 15.91 -25.39
N ARG A 205 -15.58 15.99 -26.26
CA ARG A 205 -16.23 17.24 -26.63
C ARG A 205 -16.98 17.91 -25.47
N ASN A 206 -17.41 17.15 -24.48
CA ASN A 206 -18.07 17.66 -23.28
C ASN A 206 -17.04 17.94 -22.20
N VAL A 207 -16.76 19.23 -21.96
CA VAL A 207 -15.73 19.69 -21.01
C VAL A 207 -15.99 19.22 -19.57
N GLU A 208 -17.24 19.27 -19.11
CA GLU A 208 -17.60 18.85 -17.74
C GLU A 208 -17.36 17.34 -17.53
N ARG A 209 -17.66 16.55 -18.56
CA ARG A 209 -17.43 15.11 -18.51
C ARG A 209 -15.94 14.78 -18.54
N ASP A 210 -15.15 15.48 -19.34
CA ASP A 210 -13.70 15.34 -19.42
C ASP A 210 -13.04 15.68 -18.07
N GLU A 211 -13.44 16.80 -17.47
CA GLU A 211 -12.95 17.22 -16.15
C GLU A 211 -13.27 16.20 -15.06
N SER A 212 -14.49 15.67 -15.03
CA SER A 212 -14.91 14.65 -14.09
C SER A 212 -14.09 13.35 -14.24
N ILE A 213 -13.81 12.93 -15.48
CA ILE A 213 -12.97 11.76 -15.78
C ILE A 213 -11.55 11.96 -15.25
N ARG A 214 -10.94 13.12 -15.51
CA ARG A 214 -9.59 13.45 -15.07
C ARG A 214 -9.49 13.49 -13.56
N MET A 215 -10.46 14.11 -12.90
CA MET A 215 -10.55 14.17 -11.44
C MET A 215 -10.60 12.76 -10.81
N ILE A 216 -11.38 11.84 -11.39
CA ILE A 216 -11.45 10.45 -10.92
C ILE A 216 -10.12 9.73 -11.15
N ARG A 217 -9.50 9.87 -12.34
CA ARG A 217 -8.19 9.26 -12.64
C ARG A 217 -7.12 9.75 -11.67
N THR A 218 -7.03 11.07 -11.46
CA THR A 218 -6.09 11.66 -10.48
C THR A 218 -6.31 11.10 -9.08
N ARG A 219 -7.57 11.02 -8.63
CA ARG A 219 -7.92 10.44 -7.34
C ARG A 219 -7.49 8.97 -7.24
N ASN A 220 -7.70 8.19 -8.29
CA ASN A 220 -7.35 6.77 -8.30
C ASN A 220 -5.83 6.55 -8.26
N VAL A 221 -5.04 7.33 -9.00
CA VAL A 221 -3.57 7.30 -8.93
C VAL A 221 -3.08 7.60 -7.50
N LEU A 222 -3.58 8.68 -6.90
CA LEU A 222 -3.22 9.03 -5.52
C LEU A 222 -3.70 7.99 -4.50
N ALA A 223 -4.87 7.37 -4.73
CA ALA A 223 -5.38 6.30 -3.88
C ALA A 223 -4.51 5.04 -3.97
N VAL A 224 -4.08 4.64 -5.18
CA VAL A 224 -3.14 3.51 -5.35
C VAL A 224 -1.84 3.79 -4.60
N GLY A 225 -1.23 4.97 -4.81
CA GLY A 225 0.03 5.32 -4.15
C GLY A 225 -0.08 5.37 -2.63
N THR A 226 -1.11 6.03 -2.11
CA THR A 226 -1.35 6.09 -0.65
C THR A 226 -1.58 4.68 -0.09
N GLY A 227 -2.41 3.89 -0.75
CA GLY A 227 -2.69 2.52 -0.35
C GLY A 227 -1.42 1.68 -0.28
N SER A 228 -0.54 1.79 -1.29
CA SER A 228 0.72 1.04 -1.36
C SER A 228 1.71 1.44 -0.27
N LEU A 229 1.84 2.74 0.01
CA LEU A 229 2.67 3.23 1.13
C LEU A 229 2.16 2.73 2.47
N LEU A 230 0.84 2.75 2.68
CA LEU A 230 0.23 2.24 3.91
C LEU A 230 0.37 0.73 4.04
N MET A 231 0.19 -0.03 2.94
CA MET A 231 0.40 -1.48 2.95
C MET A 231 1.86 -1.83 3.28
N HIS A 232 2.82 -1.11 2.68
CA HIS A 232 4.23 -1.25 3.00
C HIS A 232 4.50 -0.96 4.48
N LEU A 233 3.99 0.15 5.03
CA LEU A 233 4.08 0.45 6.46
C LEU A 233 3.46 -0.65 7.33
N GLY A 234 2.35 -1.23 6.90
CA GLY A 234 1.71 -2.35 7.58
C GLY A 234 2.66 -3.55 7.74
N VAL A 235 3.34 -3.93 6.66
CA VAL A 235 4.34 -5.02 6.67
C VAL A 235 5.54 -4.66 7.56
N VAL A 236 6.03 -3.42 7.48
CA VAL A 236 7.15 -2.94 8.30
C VAL A 236 6.78 -2.94 9.78
N PHE A 237 5.63 -2.39 10.17
CA PHE A 237 5.17 -2.40 11.57
C PHE A 237 4.93 -3.81 12.10
N SER A 238 4.42 -4.73 11.27
CA SER A 238 4.29 -6.14 11.64
C SER A 238 5.65 -6.78 11.92
N SER A 239 6.66 -6.50 11.09
CA SER A 239 8.02 -6.96 11.31
C SER A 239 8.64 -6.38 12.58
N LEU A 240 8.48 -5.07 12.80
CA LEU A 240 8.98 -4.40 14.01
C LEU A 240 8.26 -4.90 15.28
N ALA A 241 6.96 -5.19 15.22
CA ALA A 241 6.24 -5.84 16.31
C ALA A 241 6.81 -7.23 16.61
N GLY A 242 7.13 -8.01 15.57
CA GLY A 242 7.81 -9.29 15.71
C GLY A 242 9.17 -9.15 16.40
N THR A 243 9.99 -8.18 15.96
CA THR A 243 11.27 -7.86 16.62
C THR A 243 11.06 -7.46 18.10
N ALA A 244 10.07 -6.62 18.38
CA ALA A 244 9.76 -6.16 19.74
C ALA A 244 9.27 -7.27 20.66
N SER A 245 8.62 -8.31 20.11
CA SER A 245 8.07 -9.44 20.86
C SER A 245 9.11 -10.44 21.34
N VAL A 246 10.35 -10.36 20.84
CA VAL A 246 11.40 -11.34 21.16
C VAL A 246 11.82 -11.22 22.62
N ARG A 247 11.80 -12.36 23.29
CA ARG A 247 12.18 -12.51 24.70
C ARG A 247 13.10 -13.71 24.82
N SER A 248 14.08 -13.62 25.69
CA SER A 248 14.96 -14.73 26.06
C SER A 248 15.12 -14.78 27.57
N SER A 249 15.44 -15.95 28.10
CA SER A 249 15.77 -16.12 29.51
C SER A 249 16.90 -17.13 29.65
N PHE A 250 17.81 -16.89 30.56
CA PHE A 250 18.82 -17.90 30.95
C PHE A 250 18.88 -18.05 32.45
N ALA A 251 19.25 -19.30 32.85
CA ALA A 251 19.54 -19.60 34.22
C ALA A 251 20.94 -19.07 34.60
N THR A 252 20.99 -18.31 35.67
CA THR A 252 22.24 -17.90 36.33
C THR A 252 22.33 -18.56 37.70
N SER A 253 23.49 -18.45 38.36
CA SER A 253 23.65 -18.90 39.74
C SER A 253 22.70 -18.23 40.74
N GLU A 254 22.17 -17.05 40.38
CA GLU A 254 21.26 -16.24 41.21
C GLU A 254 19.79 -16.38 40.83
N GLY A 255 19.46 -17.17 39.77
CA GLY A 255 18.11 -17.38 39.29
C GLY A 255 17.96 -17.18 37.78
N ASN A 256 16.72 -17.24 37.30
CA ASN A 256 16.41 -16.97 35.90
C ASN A 256 16.33 -15.48 35.65
N VAL A 257 17.14 -14.98 34.72
CA VAL A 257 17.11 -13.60 34.23
C VAL A 257 16.43 -13.54 32.88
N ALA A 258 15.36 -12.76 32.75
CA ALA A 258 14.64 -12.58 31.52
C ALA A 258 15.11 -11.29 30.83
N PHE A 259 15.26 -11.36 29.51
CA PHE A 259 15.68 -10.26 28.66
C PHE A 259 14.66 -10.06 27.52
N TRP A 260 14.53 -8.85 27.08
CA TRP A 260 13.68 -8.45 25.95
C TRP A 260 14.34 -7.30 25.17
N THR A 261 13.85 -7.02 23.98
CA THR A 261 14.35 -5.92 23.15
C THR A 261 14.12 -4.58 23.85
N THR A 262 14.96 -3.58 23.57
CA THR A 262 14.88 -2.26 24.21
C THR A 262 13.55 -1.53 23.96
N PHE A 263 12.84 -1.92 22.90
CA PHE A 263 11.53 -1.36 22.53
C PHE A 263 10.36 -2.36 22.66
N ALA A 264 10.53 -3.41 23.47
CA ALA A 264 9.48 -4.41 23.70
C ALA A 264 8.14 -3.82 24.16
N ALA A 265 8.16 -2.68 24.87
CA ALA A 265 6.95 -1.97 25.29
C ALA A 265 6.10 -1.44 24.10
N LEU A 266 6.69 -1.28 22.91
CA LEU A 266 6.00 -0.82 21.71
C LEU A 266 5.32 -1.96 20.93
N GLU A 267 5.56 -3.24 21.26
CA GLU A 267 5.01 -4.39 20.54
C GLU A 267 3.50 -4.29 20.33
N PRO A 268 2.65 -4.06 21.36
CA PRO A 268 1.20 -3.97 21.13
C PRO A 268 0.80 -2.79 20.25
N ALA A 269 1.47 -1.65 20.41
CA ALA A 269 1.20 -0.46 19.59
C ALA A 269 1.56 -0.68 18.12
N LEU A 270 2.70 -1.30 17.85
CA LEU A 270 3.14 -1.65 16.49
C LEU A 270 2.22 -2.68 15.83
N ALA A 271 1.76 -3.69 16.58
CA ALA A 271 0.83 -4.69 16.08
C ALA A 271 -0.53 -4.08 15.70
N VAL A 272 -1.07 -3.19 16.54
CA VAL A 272 -2.30 -2.45 16.24
C VAL A 272 -2.09 -1.50 15.06
N ALA A 273 -0.99 -0.74 15.04
CA ALA A 273 -0.66 0.18 13.95
C ALA A 273 -0.55 -0.57 12.61
N SER A 274 0.13 -1.73 12.59
CA SER A 274 0.22 -2.61 11.42
C SER A 274 -1.17 -2.95 10.87
N SER A 275 -2.07 -3.43 11.73
CA SER A 275 -3.42 -3.82 11.33
C SER A 275 -4.25 -2.65 10.82
N VAL A 276 -4.17 -1.49 11.48
CA VAL A 276 -4.93 -0.28 11.11
C VAL A 276 -4.43 0.28 9.78
N VAL A 277 -3.11 0.47 9.61
CA VAL A 277 -2.59 1.05 8.36
C VAL A 277 -2.80 0.10 7.18
N ALA A 278 -2.70 -1.23 7.38
CA ALA A 278 -3.03 -2.20 6.36
C ALA A 278 -4.52 -2.14 5.97
N ALA A 279 -5.44 -2.06 6.94
CA ALA A 279 -6.87 -1.93 6.66
C ALA A 279 -7.18 -0.65 5.86
N VAL A 280 -6.57 0.47 6.22
CA VAL A 280 -6.74 1.73 5.48
C VAL A 280 -6.12 1.64 4.09
N GLY A 281 -4.95 1.02 3.94
CA GLY A 281 -4.31 0.77 2.65
C GLY A 281 -5.19 -0.05 1.70
N ILE A 282 -5.76 -1.15 2.19
CA ILE A 282 -6.72 -1.97 1.46
C ILE A 282 -7.98 -1.18 1.11
N ALA A 283 -8.47 -0.33 2.02
CA ALA A 283 -9.61 0.52 1.74
C ALA A 283 -9.35 1.49 0.58
N PHE A 284 -8.15 2.06 0.47
CA PHE A 284 -7.75 2.86 -0.69
C PHE A 284 -7.76 2.03 -1.98
N TRP A 285 -7.16 0.85 -1.99
CA TRP A 285 -7.13 -0.03 -3.16
C TRP A 285 -8.54 -0.49 -3.59
N ALA A 286 -9.37 -0.93 -2.64
CA ALA A 286 -10.75 -1.31 -2.92
C ALA A 286 -11.59 -0.12 -3.41
N SER A 287 -11.32 1.11 -2.94
CA SER A 287 -12.01 2.33 -3.41
C SER A 287 -11.78 2.59 -4.89
N VAL A 288 -10.63 2.18 -5.44
CA VAL A 288 -10.33 2.28 -6.88
C VAL A 288 -11.27 1.38 -7.69
N ALA A 289 -11.48 0.13 -7.26
CA ALA A 289 -12.46 -0.77 -7.89
C ALA A 289 -13.88 -0.22 -7.77
N LEU A 290 -14.28 0.25 -6.57
CA LEU A 290 -15.60 0.82 -6.34
C LEU A 290 -15.86 2.10 -7.15
N SER A 291 -14.79 2.81 -7.54
CA SER A 291 -14.90 3.98 -8.43
C SER A 291 -15.44 3.64 -9.82
N ALA A 292 -15.40 2.38 -10.22
CA ALA A 292 -15.93 1.90 -11.50
C ALA A 292 -17.46 1.72 -11.52
N ILE A 293 -18.11 1.71 -10.35
CA ILE A 293 -19.56 1.46 -10.26
C ILE A 293 -20.34 2.72 -10.66
N PRO A 294 -21.16 2.69 -11.73
CA PRO A 294 -21.92 3.85 -12.18
C PRO A 294 -22.99 4.26 -11.15
N SER A 295 -23.12 5.55 -10.88
CA SER A 295 -24.18 6.05 -10.02
C SER A 295 -25.52 6.15 -10.76
N ARG A 296 -26.61 5.74 -10.15
CA ARG A 296 -27.98 5.68 -10.73
C ARG A 296 -28.54 7.02 -11.26
N ARG A 297 -27.90 8.16 -10.99
CA ARG A 297 -28.39 9.48 -11.43
C ARG A 297 -28.20 9.79 -12.93
N LEU A 298 -27.46 8.97 -13.69
CA LEU A 298 -27.26 9.19 -15.12
C LEU A 298 -28.41 8.63 -16.00
N THR A 299 -29.22 7.72 -15.48
CA THR A 299 -30.28 7.08 -16.25
C THR A 299 -31.55 7.95 -16.38
N SER A 300 -31.72 8.96 -15.53
CA SER A 300 -32.93 9.80 -15.53
C SER A 300 -32.88 11.01 -16.44
N LEU A 301 -31.72 11.35 -17.01
CA LEU A 301 -31.57 12.51 -17.90
C LEU A 301 -31.59 12.14 -19.39
N THR A 302 -31.50 10.86 -19.74
CA THR A 302 -31.56 10.38 -21.13
C THR A 302 -32.98 9.99 -21.61
N VAL A 303 -33.99 10.11 -20.75
CA VAL A 303 -35.39 9.76 -21.09
C VAL A 303 -36.26 11.01 -21.34
N LYS A 304 -35.70 12.22 -21.31
CA LYS A 304 -36.38 13.47 -21.69
C LYS A 304 -35.66 14.13 -22.87
N SER A 305 -35.73 13.51 -24.03
CA SER A 305 -35.53 14.17 -25.33
C SER A 305 -36.41 13.51 -26.39
#